data_185e518c3d3877d8258d3d1b6dec5384
#
_entry.id   185e518c3d3877d8258d3d1b6dec5384
#
_cell.length_a   1.000
_cell.length_b   1.000
_cell.length_c   1.000
_cell.angle_alpha   90.00
_cell.angle_beta   90.00
_cell.angle_gamma   90.00
#
_symmetry.space_group_name_H-M   'P 1'
#
loop_
_entity.id
_entity.type
_entity.pdbx_description
1 polymer ?
#
loop_
_entity_poly.entity_id
_entity_poly.type
_entity_poly.pdbx_seq_one_letter_code
_entity_poly.pdbx_strand_id
1 'polypeptide(L)'
;TLDDIEAVCMGTAPDAFDGLHMKAEYLSDGAGAWRKPYMRSYVGGGTGVFAPIQGWYHIASGLFDTCLVVAEEKMSSFYPHAQAAFLTIFDHTTERPLKPNLLWIFALEMNRYMQTYGISKADIARMAVQNKRNAADHPCALLGEANITVEDVLNSEVLAWPVQRLDVSPVTDGAVAIVLAAEHVARRVTDKPVW
;
A
#
# COMPACT_ATOMS: atom_id res chain seq x y z
N THR A 1 -25.17 6.31 3.41
CA THR A 1 -25.47 4.96 2.87
C THR A 1 -24.70 4.74 1.58
N LEU A 2 -24.64 3.52 1.08
CA LEU A 2 -24.04 3.24 -0.24
C LEU A 2 -24.81 3.91 -1.38
N ASP A 3 -26.09 4.19 -1.20
CA ASP A 3 -26.91 4.89 -2.20
C ASP A 3 -26.49 6.35 -2.39
N ASP A 4 -25.84 6.93 -1.38
CA ASP A 4 -25.33 8.32 -1.44
C ASP A 4 -23.98 8.43 -2.17
N ILE A 5 -23.38 7.30 -2.54
CA ILE A 5 -22.11 7.24 -3.27
C ILE A 5 -22.37 7.25 -4.79
N GLU A 6 -21.73 8.16 -5.50
CA GLU A 6 -21.89 8.33 -6.94
C GLU A 6 -20.83 7.59 -7.77
N ALA A 7 -19.62 7.45 -7.26
CA ALA A 7 -18.53 6.74 -7.93
C ALA A 7 -17.70 5.91 -6.95
N VAL A 8 -17.02 4.89 -7.46
CA VAL A 8 -16.13 4.02 -6.65
C VAL A 8 -14.75 3.94 -7.30
N CYS A 9 -13.70 4.16 -6.51
CA CYS A 9 -12.32 3.92 -6.89
C CYS A 9 -11.80 2.71 -6.12
N MET A 10 -11.23 1.75 -6.82
CA MET A 10 -10.68 0.54 -6.22
C MET A 10 -9.17 0.53 -6.34
N GLY A 11 -8.48 0.35 -5.23
CA GLY A 11 -7.03 0.13 -5.18
C GLY A 11 -6.76 -1.34 -4.89
N THR A 12 -6.23 -2.07 -5.86
CA THR A 12 -5.85 -3.47 -5.69
C THR A 12 -4.48 -3.71 -6.30
N ALA A 13 -3.67 -4.52 -5.65
CA ALA A 13 -2.35 -4.91 -6.14
C ALA A 13 -2.45 -5.88 -7.33
N PRO A 14 -1.33 -6.38 -7.87
CA PRO A 14 -1.36 -7.15 -9.10
C PRO A 14 -2.24 -8.40 -8.98
N ASP A 15 -2.93 -8.71 -10.06
CA ASP A 15 -3.77 -9.90 -10.21
C ASP A 15 -3.03 -11.21 -9.87
N ALA A 16 -1.69 -11.15 -9.86
CA ALA A 16 -0.84 -12.27 -9.50
C ALA A 16 -1.05 -12.81 -8.08
N PHE A 17 -1.51 -11.99 -7.13
CA PHE A 17 -1.75 -12.46 -5.76
C PHE A 17 -2.92 -13.42 -5.66
N ASP A 18 -3.98 -13.21 -6.43
CA ASP A 18 -5.18 -14.05 -6.41
C ASP A 18 -5.30 -14.95 -7.64
N GLY A 19 -4.49 -14.70 -8.66
CA GLY A 19 -4.62 -15.35 -9.97
C GLY A 19 -5.89 -14.96 -10.74
N LEU A 20 -6.55 -13.89 -10.31
CA LEU A 20 -7.75 -13.36 -10.92
C LEU A 20 -7.39 -12.23 -11.87
N HIS A 21 -7.62 -12.43 -13.16
CA HIS A 21 -7.67 -11.31 -14.10
C HIS A 21 -8.93 -10.49 -13.86
N MET A 22 -8.85 -9.18 -14.06
CA MET A 22 -9.99 -8.28 -13.85
C MET A 22 -10.52 -8.33 -12.41
N LYS A 23 -9.62 -8.35 -11.44
CA LYS A 23 -9.93 -8.44 -10.00
C LYS A 23 -10.90 -7.33 -9.55
N ALA A 24 -10.76 -6.12 -10.08
CA ALA A 24 -11.65 -5.00 -9.72
C ALA A 24 -13.09 -5.28 -10.13
N GLU A 25 -13.31 -5.83 -11.31
CA GLU A 25 -14.64 -6.20 -11.82
C GLU A 25 -15.26 -7.30 -10.95
N TYR A 26 -14.47 -8.28 -10.57
CA TYR A 26 -14.92 -9.36 -9.69
C TYR A 26 -15.34 -8.87 -8.31
N LEU A 27 -14.64 -7.87 -7.77
CA LEU A 27 -14.89 -7.32 -6.45
C LEU A 27 -15.85 -6.12 -6.43
N SER A 28 -16.28 -5.65 -7.60
CA SER A 28 -17.04 -4.41 -7.74
C SER A 28 -18.31 -4.36 -6.88
N ASP A 29 -19.08 -5.43 -6.86
CA ASP A 29 -20.32 -5.50 -6.08
C ASP A 29 -20.04 -5.43 -4.57
N GLY A 30 -19.06 -6.20 -4.10
CA GLY A 30 -18.63 -6.19 -2.70
C GLY A 30 -18.09 -4.84 -2.25
N ALA A 31 -17.47 -4.08 -3.16
CA ALA A 31 -16.99 -2.73 -2.93
C ALA A 31 -18.09 -1.64 -3.05
N GLY A 32 -19.34 -2.02 -3.26
CA GLY A 32 -20.46 -1.08 -3.38
C GLY A 32 -20.56 -0.36 -4.71
N ALA A 33 -19.94 -0.87 -5.78
CA ALA A 33 -19.92 -0.28 -7.12
C ALA A 33 -21.14 -0.68 -7.98
N TRP A 34 -22.08 -1.44 -7.44
CA TRP A 34 -23.27 -1.85 -8.19
C TRP A 34 -23.99 -0.64 -8.82
N ARG A 35 -24.11 -0.67 -10.16
CA ARG A 35 -24.73 0.40 -10.98
C ARG A 35 -24.08 1.77 -10.85
N LYS A 36 -22.80 1.83 -10.45
CA LYS A 36 -22.03 3.07 -10.34
C LYS A 36 -20.79 3.02 -11.23
N PRO A 37 -20.33 4.16 -11.76
CA PRO A 37 -19.00 4.25 -12.35
C PRO A 37 -17.94 3.80 -11.36
N TYR A 38 -17.01 2.95 -11.82
CA TYR A 38 -15.86 2.56 -11.01
C TYR A 38 -14.58 2.51 -11.83
N MET A 39 -13.46 2.73 -11.16
CA MET A 39 -12.14 2.65 -11.76
C MET A 39 -11.18 1.95 -10.82
N ARG A 40 -10.28 1.16 -11.39
CA ARG A 40 -9.18 0.55 -10.64
C ARG A 40 -7.94 1.42 -10.73
N SER A 41 -7.31 1.67 -9.57
CA SER A 41 -5.96 2.21 -9.45
C SER A 41 -4.97 1.07 -9.21
N TYR A 42 -3.90 1.04 -10.00
CA TYR A 42 -2.82 0.08 -9.82
C TYR A 42 -1.48 0.75 -10.14
N VAL A 43 -0.63 0.89 -9.14
CA VAL A 43 0.71 1.50 -9.23
C VAL A 43 1.69 0.69 -8.36
N GLY A 44 1.69 -0.63 -8.47
CA GLY A 44 2.52 -1.50 -7.65
C GLY A 44 2.33 -1.22 -6.14
N GLY A 45 3.42 -1.07 -5.40
CA GLY A 45 3.39 -0.77 -3.96
C GLY A 45 2.80 0.59 -3.58
N GLY A 46 2.64 1.51 -4.53
CA GLY A 46 2.01 2.82 -4.32
C GLY A 46 0.48 2.83 -4.45
N THR A 47 -0.14 1.71 -4.79
CA THR A 47 -1.57 1.62 -5.11
C THR A 47 -2.47 2.19 -4.00
N GLY A 48 -2.17 1.90 -2.74
CA GLY A 48 -2.97 2.36 -1.60
C GLY A 48 -2.99 3.89 -1.43
N VAL A 49 -1.98 4.61 -1.92
CA VAL A 49 -1.92 6.08 -1.93
C VAL A 49 -2.57 6.64 -3.20
N PHE A 50 -2.37 5.99 -4.33
CA PHE A 50 -2.92 6.47 -5.60
C PHE A 50 -4.44 6.31 -5.71
N ALA A 51 -5.04 5.32 -5.07
CA ALA A 51 -6.48 5.14 -5.08
C ALA A 51 -7.24 6.35 -4.47
N PRO A 52 -6.89 6.90 -3.30
CA PRO A 52 -7.46 8.15 -2.80
C PRO A 52 -7.21 9.35 -3.72
N ILE A 53 -6.03 9.46 -4.34
CA ILE A 53 -5.73 10.53 -5.29
C ILE A 53 -6.66 10.44 -6.50
N GLN A 54 -6.91 9.25 -7.02
CA GLN A 54 -7.85 9.03 -8.11
C GLN A 54 -9.28 9.41 -7.70
N GLY A 55 -9.71 9.03 -6.50
CA GLY A 55 -10.99 9.45 -5.95
C GLY A 55 -11.10 10.97 -5.81
N TRP A 56 -10.00 11.62 -5.40
CA TRP A 56 -9.95 13.08 -5.36
C TRP A 56 -10.13 13.71 -6.74
N TYR A 57 -9.52 13.16 -7.79
CA TYR A 57 -9.73 13.64 -9.15
C TYR A 57 -11.20 13.54 -9.59
N HIS A 58 -11.93 12.51 -9.16
CA HIS A 58 -13.35 12.38 -9.43
C HIS A 58 -14.15 13.53 -8.84
N ILE A 59 -13.88 13.88 -7.57
CA ILE A 59 -14.52 15.02 -6.89
C ILE A 59 -14.07 16.35 -7.49
N ALA A 60 -12.76 16.54 -7.67
CA ALA A 60 -12.20 17.79 -8.18
C ALA A 60 -12.61 18.11 -9.62
N SER A 61 -12.97 17.10 -10.42
CA SER A 61 -13.50 17.29 -11.78
C SER A 61 -14.91 17.88 -11.80
N GLY A 62 -15.63 17.82 -10.68
CA GLY A 62 -17.05 18.21 -10.60
C GLY A 62 -18.03 17.25 -11.26
N LEU A 63 -17.57 16.06 -11.68
CA LEU A 63 -18.44 15.03 -12.26
C LEU A 63 -19.22 14.27 -11.18
N PHE A 64 -18.66 14.18 -9.98
CA PHE A 64 -19.24 13.48 -8.83
C PHE A 64 -19.08 14.32 -7.57
N ASP A 65 -20.10 14.29 -6.74
CA ASP A 65 -20.07 14.94 -5.43
C ASP A 65 -19.61 13.98 -4.32
N THR A 66 -19.66 12.67 -4.55
CA THR A 66 -19.23 11.64 -3.60
C THR A 66 -18.49 10.50 -4.30
N CYS A 67 -17.41 10.05 -3.67
CA CYS A 67 -16.63 8.93 -4.15
C CYS A 67 -16.22 8.03 -2.98
N LEU A 68 -16.50 6.74 -3.08
CA LEU A 68 -15.98 5.72 -2.18
C LEU A 68 -14.67 5.18 -2.76
N VAL A 69 -13.61 5.27 -1.97
CA VAL A 69 -12.34 4.62 -2.28
C VAL A 69 -12.24 3.35 -1.45
N VAL A 70 -12.06 2.21 -2.10
CA VAL A 70 -11.84 0.92 -1.44
C VAL A 70 -10.50 0.37 -1.88
N ALA A 71 -9.58 0.19 -0.96
CA ALA A 71 -8.31 -0.47 -1.23
C ALA A 71 -8.24 -1.77 -0.43
N GLU A 72 -7.83 -2.85 -1.08
CA GLU A 72 -7.72 -4.15 -0.44
C GLU A 72 -6.54 -4.95 -1.01
N GLU A 73 -6.03 -5.86 -0.19
CA GLU A 73 -5.06 -6.86 -0.63
C GLU A 73 -5.11 -8.09 0.25
N LYS A 74 -5.03 -9.26 -0.36
CA LYS A 74 -4.95 -10.54 0.31
C LYS A 74 -3.71 -11.30 -0.14
N MET A 75 -2.56 -10.87 0.37
CA MET A 75 -1.26 -11.44 0.00
C MET A 75 -1.10 -12.90 0.44
N SER A 76 -1.85 -13.32 1.50
CA SER A 76 -1.84 -14.71 1.98
C SER A 76 -2.43 -15.71 0.99
N SER A 77 -3.18 -15.25 0.00
CA SER A 77 -3.78 -16.11 -1.03
C SER A 77 -2.74 -16.71 -1.99
N PHE A 78 -1.55 -16.12 -2.10
CA PHE A 78 -0.55 -16.58 -3.06
C PHE A 78 0.30 -17.73 -2.52
N TYR A 79 0.32 -18.84 -3.27
CA TYR A 79 1.15 -19.99 -2.96
C TYR A 79 2.41 -20.03 -3.86
N PRO A 80 3.59 -20.39 -3.35
CA PRO A 80 3.90 -20.83 -1.98
C PRO A 80 4.10 -19.66 -1.00
N HIS A 81 4.29 -18.44 -1.46
CA HIS A 81 4.45 -17.23 -0.65
C HIS A 81 4.35 -15.97 -1.52
N ALA A 82 3.92 -14.85 -0.94
CA ALA A 82 3.70 -13.59 -1.63
C ALA A 82 4.92 -13.07 -2.43
N GLN A 83 6.14 -13.34 -1.99
CA GLN A 83 7.36 -12.93 -2.69
C GLN A 83 7.44 -13.51 -4.12
N ALA A 84 6.86 -14.68 -4.37
CA ALA A 84 6.85 -15.26 -5.71
C ALA A 84 5.94 -14.47 -6.68
N ALA A 85 4.87 -13.85 -6.19
CA ALA A 85 4.04 -12.95 -6.99
C ALA A 85 4.82 -11.72 -7.46
N PHE A 86 5.71 -11.21 -6.64
CA PHE A 86 6.53 -10.04 -6.99
C PHE A 86 7.49 -10.28 -8.17
N LEU A 87 7.80 -11.54 -8.51
CA LEU A 87 8.56 -11.83 -9.73
C LEU A 87 7.85 -11.33 -10.99
N THR A 88 6.54 -11.18 -10.95
CA THR A 88 5.76 -10.71 -12.12
C THR A 88 5.97 -9.24 -12.46
N ILE A 89 6.51 -8.42 -11.54
CA ILE A 89 6.81 -7.01 -11.79
C ILE A 89 8.11 -6.79 -12.59
N PHE A 90 8.96 -7.82 -12.64
CA PHE A 90 10.25 -7.75 -13.34
C PHE A 90 10.11 -8.08 -14.82
N ASP A 91 10.96 -7.50 -15.65
CA ASP A 91 11.00 -7.83 -17.08
C ASP A 91 11.25 -9.32 -17.30
N HIS A 92 10.40 -9.93 -18.13
CA HIS A 92 10.39 -11.38 -18.28
C HIS A 92 11.62 -11.91 -19.03
N THR A 93 12.28 -11.07 -19.84
CA THR A 93 13.41 -11.49 -20.69
C THR A 93 14.75 -11.27 -20.00
N THR A 94 14.91 -10.13 -19.34
CA THR A 94 16.21 -9.70 -18.82
C THR A 94 16.35 -9.91 -17.32
N GLU A 95 15.27 -9.77 -16.55
CA GLU A 95 15.32 -9.77 -15.10
C GLU A 95 14.81 -11.08 -14.47
N ARG A 96 13.65 -11.60 -14.90
CA ARG A 96 13.08 -12.84 -14.32
C ARG A 96 13.98 -14.05 -14.39
N PRO A 97 14.82 -14.25 -15.44
CA PRO A 97 15.77 -15.37 -15.46
C PRO A 97 16.75 -15.37 -14.28
N LEU A 98 17.04 -14.18 -13.72
CA LEU A 98 17.88 -14.00 -12.53
C LEU A 98 17.15 -14.36 -11.24
N LYS A 99 15.83 -14.62 -11.30
CA LYS A 99 14.96 -14.89 -10.14
C LYS A 99 15.13 -13.85 -9.03
N PRO A 100 14.99 -12.53 -9.31
CA PRO A 100 15.23 -11.50 -8.33
C PRO A 100 14.24 -11.62 -7.17
N ASN A 101 14.69 -11.18 -6.00
CA ASN A 101 13.86 -10.98 -4.82
C ASN A 101 13.78 -9.48 -4.54
N LEU A 102 12.60 -8.96 -4.22
CA LEU A 102 12.44 -7.54 -3.90
C LEU A 102 13.38 -7.07 -2.79
N LEU A 103 13.63 -7.89 -1.80
CA LEU A 103 14.49 -7.50 -0.67
C LEU A 103 15.91 -7.15 -1.10
N TRP A 104 16.51 -7.93 -2.01
CA TRP A 104 17.86 -7.60 -2.46
C TRP A 104 17.91 -6.50 -3.51
N ILE A 105 16.83 -6.28 -4.29
CA ILE A 105 16.74 -5.09 -5.13
C ILE A 105 16.71 -3.84 -4.26
N PHE A 106 15.84 -3.78 -3.25
CA PHE A 106 15.83 -2.66 -2.29
C PHE A 106 17.15 -2.54 -1.49
N ALA A 107 17.82 -3.66 -1.23
CA ALA A 107 19.13 -3.64 -0.60
C ALA A 107 20.19 -2.98 -1.50
N LEU A 108 20.18 -3.25 -2.79
CA LEU A 108 21.05 -2.57 -3.77
C LEU A 108 20.78 -1.06 -3.82
N GLU A 109 19.50 -0.67 -3.86
CA GLU A 109 19.08 0.74 -3.83
C GLU A 109 19.53 1.43 -2.54
N MET A 110 19.26 0.80 -1.40
CA MET A 110 19.65 1.32 -0.08
C MET A 110 21.17 1.48 0.02
N ASN A 111 21.92 0.48 -0.42
CA ASN A 111 23.39 0.54 -0.41
C ASN A 111 23.89 1.67 -1.31
N ARG A 112 23.31 1.83 -2.50
CA ARG A 112 23.65 2.93 -3.41
C ARG A 112 23.34 4.29 -2.80
N TYR A 113 22.19 4.42 -2.14
CA TYR A 113 21.80 5.64 -1.44
C TYR A 113 22.79 6.00 -0.32
N MET A 114 23.12 5.02 0.52
CA MET A 114 24.09 5.19 1.60
C MET A 114 25.46 5.68 1.07
N GLN A 115 25.96 5.04 0.01
CA GLN A 115 27.24 5.41 -0.59
C GLN A 115 27.21 6.79 -1.24
N THR A 116 26.11 7.12 -1.94
CA THR A 116 26.01 8.39 -2.68
C THR A 116 25.93 9.59 -1.75
N TYR A 117 25.23 9.45 -0.63
CA TYR A 117 24.94 10.56 0.28
C TYR A 117 25.69 10.49 1.62
N GLY A 118 26.53 9.50 1.82
CA GLY A 118 27.26 9.32 3.08
C GLY A 118 26.36 9.00 4.27
N ILE A 119 25.20 8.38 4.03
CA ILE A 119 24.23 8.04 5.05
C ILE A 119 24.61 6.72 5.73
N SER A 120 24.62 6.69 7.05
CA SER A 120 24.92 5.47 7.79
C SER A 120 23.70 4.54 7.91
N LYS A 121 23.94 3.25 8.17
CA LYS A 121 22.85 2.31 8.48
C LYS A 121 22.06 2.73 9.72
N ALA A 122 22.70 3.38 10.70
CA ALA A 122 22.02 3.91 11.87
C ALA A 122 21.04 5.04 11.54
N ASP A 123 21.35 5.88 10.55
CA ASP A 123 20.43 6.93 10.09
C ASP A 123 19.18 6.33 9.47
N ILE A 124 19.33 5.27 8.66
CA ILE A 124 18.21 4.53 8.08
C ILE A 124 17.40 3.83 9.17
N ALA A 125 18.05 3.22 10.15
CA ALA A 125 17.36 2.56 11.26
C ALA A 125 16.49 3.53 12.07
N ARG A 126 16.86 4.81 12.19
CA ARG A 126 16.01 5.84 12.82
C ARG A 126 14.67 6.00 12.13
N MET A 127 14.62 5.86 10.80
CA MET A 127 13.35 5.91 10.05
C MET A 127 12.46 4.72 10.38
N ALA A 128 13.02 3.51 10.46
CA ALA A 128 12.29 2.32 10.86
C ALA A 128 11.75 2.46 12.30
N VAL A 129 12.56 2.96 13.22
CA VAL A 129 12.15 3.25 14.61
C VAL A 129 11.01 4.26 14.65
N GLN A 130 11.12 5.38 13.93
CA GLN A 130 10.08 6.40 13.88
C GLN A 130 8.75 5.83 13.38
N ASN A 131 8.78 5.08 12.28
CA ASN A 131 7.57 4.50 11.71
C ASN A 131 6.89 3.51 12.65
N LYS A 132 7.67 2.64 13.31
CA LYS A 132 7.14 1.66 14.26
C LYS A 132 6.57 2.31 15.52
N ARG A 133 7.22 3.35 16.03
CA ARG A 133 6.71 4.13 17.17
C ARG A 133 5.42 4.87 16.82
N ASN A 134 5.36 5.50 15.65
CA ASN A 134 4.16 6.18 15.18
C ASN A 134 2.97 5.21 14.99
N ALA A 135 3.26 3.95 14.72
CA ALA A 135 2.24 2.92 14.54
C ALA A 135 1.83 2.21 15.85
N ALA A 136 2.51 2.48 16.97
CA ALA A 136 2.32 1.74 18.22
C ALA A 136 0.88 1.78 18.76
N ASP A 137 0.20 2.92 18.60
CA ASP A 137 -1.17 3.13 19.06
C ASP A 137 -2.22 2.73 18.02
N HIS A 138 -1.82 2.29 16.82
CA HIS A 138 -2.76 1.92 15.78
C HIS A 138 -3.23 0.46 15.97
N PRO A 139 -4.55 0.21 16.12
CA PRO A 139 -5.07 -1.10 16.51
C PRO A 139 -4.80 -2.23 15.51
N CYS A 140 -4.55 -1.89 14.23
CA CYS A 140 -4.29 -2.85 13.16
C CYS A 140 -2.81 -2.94 12.77
N ALA A 141 -1.90 -2.23 13.44
CA ALA A 141 -0.48 -2.26 13.12
C ALA A 141 0.20 -3.48 13.73
N LEU A 142 0.63 -4.44 12.90
CA LEU A 142 1.27 -5.68 13.36
C LEU A 142 2.67 -5.46 13.93
N LEU A 143 3.38 -4.43 13.48
CA LEU A 143 4.75 -4.14 13.87
C LEU A 143 4.89 -2.76 14.55
N GLY A 144 3.79 -2.23 15.09
CA GLY A 144 3.81 -1.06 15.96
C GLY A 144 4.53 -1.40 17.28
N GLU A 145 5.56 -0.64 17.65
CA GLU A 145 6.35 -0.91 18.84
C GLU A 145 6.86 0.41 19.45
N ALA A 146 6.29 0.78 20.59
CA ALA A 146 6.58 2.07 21.23
C ALA A 146 8.02 2.18 21.75
N ASN A 147 8.58 1.07 22.20
CA ASN A 147 9.89 1.04 22.87
C ASN A 147 11.05 0.63 21.96
N ILE A 148 10.79 0.43 20.68
CA ILE A 148 11.83 0.03 19.71
C ILE A 148 12.95 1.06 19.66
N THR A 149 14.18 0.59 19.57
CA THR A 149 15.39 1.40 19.50
C THR A 149 16.13 1.20 18.17
N VAL A 150 17.06 2.10 17.88
CA VAL A 150 17.96 1.94 16.73
C VAL A 150 18.80 0.67 16.86
N GLU A 151 19.21 0.34 18.08
CA GLU A 151 20.01 -0.86 18.39
C GLU A 151 19.24 -2.14 18.05
N ASP A 152 17.94 -2.19 18.34
CA ASP A 152 17.09 -3.34 17.99
C ASP A 152 17.06 -3.55 16.48
N VAL A 153 16.95 -2.48 15.70
CA VAL A 153 16.98 -2.56 14.24
C VAL A 153 18.33 -3.04 13.73
N LEU A 154 19.43 -2.47 14.26
CA LEU A 154 20.79 -2.82 13.84
C LEU A 154 21.19 -4.26 14.20
N ASN A 155 20.63 -4.80 15.26
CA ASN A 155 20.87 -6.17 15.72
C ASN A 155 19.88 -7.19 15.14
N SER A 156 18.89 -6.75 14.37
CA SER A 156 17.94 -7.66 13.73
C SER A 156 18.59 -8.45 12.59
N GLU A 157 17.98 -9.58 12.24
CA GLU A 157 18.48 -10.49 11.18
C GLU A 157 18.72 -9.73 9.88
N VAL A 158 19.89 -9.91 9.28
CA VAL A 158 20.20 -9.39 7.93
C VAL A 158 19.53 -10.27 6.89
N LEU A 159 18.62 -9.70 6.12
CA LEU A 159 17.91 -10.39 5.04
C LEU A 159 18.66 -10.29 3.70
N ALA A 160 19.12 -9.09 3.39
CA ALA A 160 20.00 -8.78 2.27
C ALA A 160 20.70 -7.46 2.60
N TRP A 161 22.00 -7.48 2.88
CA TRP A 161 22.70 -6.27 3.33
C TRP A 161 22.52 -5.09 2.37
N PRO A 162 22.17 -3.87 2.86
CA PRO A 162 22.00 -3.45 4.25
C PRO A 162 20.57 -3.61 4.83
N VAL A 163 19.65 -4.27 4.14
CA VAL A 163 18.27 -4.49 4.61
C VAL A 163 18.23 -5.57 5.70
N GLN A 164 17.63 -5.23 6.82
CA GLN A 164 17.44 -6.10 7.98
C GLN A 164 15.96 -6.36 8.25
N ARG A 165 15.67 -7.34 9.11
CA ARG A 165 14.31 -7.80 9.42
C ARG A 165 13.38 -6.66 9.86
N LEU A 166 13.87 -5.75 10.69
CA LEU A 166 13.05 -4.65 11.21
C LEU A 166 12.95 -3.44 10.26
N ASP A 167 13.67 -3.44 9.14
CA ASP A 167 13.46 -2.47 8.07
C ASP A 167 12.25 -2.82 7.19
N VAL A 168 11.77 -4.06 7.22
CA VAL A 168 10.81 -4.61 6.26
C VAL A 168 9.42 -4.70 6.87
N SER A 169 8.39 -4.36 6.09
CA SER A 169 7.00 -4.59 6.46
C SER A 169 6.65 -6.09 6.39
N PRO A 170 5.71 -6.58 7.22
CA PRO A 170 5.22 -7.95 7.10
C PRO A 170 4.33 -8.11 5.87
N VAL A 171 4.17 -9.36 5.44
CA VAL A 171 3.09 -9.73 4.51
C VAL A 171 1.78 -9.71 5.31
N THR A 172 0.79 -8.95 4.84
CA THR A 172 -0.50 -8.78 5.53
C THR A 172 -1.65 -8.85 4.55
N ASP A 173 -2.81 -9.19 5.08
CA ASP A 173 -4.10 -9.05 4.42
C ASP A 173 -4.82 -7.86 5.05
N GLY A 174 -5.57 -7.12 4.25
CA GLY A 174 -6.34 -6.01 4.79
C GLY A 174 -7.14 -5.27 3.74
N ALA A 175 -8.08 -4.45 4.23
CA ALA A 175 -8.84 -3.54 3.40
C ALA A 175 -9.09 -2.23 4.13
N VAL A 176 -9.15 -1.15 3.38
CA VAL A 176 -9.45 0.21 3.87
C VAL A 176 -10.48 0.86 2.97
N ALA A 177 -11.45 1.54 3.55
CA ALA A 177 -12.41 2.35 2.82
C ALA A 177 -12.34 3.82 3.27
N ILE A 178 -12.37 4.74 2.31
CA ILE A 178 -12.36 6.19 2.53
C ILE A 178 -13.51 6.79 1.72
N VAL A 179 -14.31 7.65 2.33
CA VAL A 179 -15.32 8.44 1.62
C VAL A 179 -14.76 9.82 1.34
N LEU A 180 -14.73 10.20 0.08
CA LEU A 180 -14.41 11.55 -0.37
C LEU A 180 -15.70 12.24 -0.81
N ALA A 181 -15.81 13.53 -0.50
CA ALA A 181 -16.98 14.30 -0.85
C ALA A 181 -16.62 15.74 -1.22
N ALA A 182 -17.42 16.33 -2.12
CA ALA A 182 -17.37 17.76 -2.37
C ALA A 182 -17.69 18.55 -1.09
N GLU A 183 -17.12 19.73 -0.93
CA GLU A 183 -17.24 20.53 0.29
C GLU A 183 -18.68 20.71 0.76
N HIS A 184 -19.59 21.02 -0.18
CA HIS A 184 -21.01 21.26 0.16
C HIS A 184 -21.72 19.99 0.67
N VAL A 185 -21.27 18.80 0.28
CA VAL A 185 -21.77 17.52 0.81
C VAL A 185 -21.13 17.23 2.17
N ALA A 186 -19.79 17.34 2.26
CA ALA A 186 -19.05 17.10 3.51
C ALA A 186 -19.61 17.90 4.67
N ARG A 187 -19.88 19.23 4.46
CA ARG A 187 -20.44 20.12 5.48
C ARG A 187 -21.87 19.77 5.91
N ARG A 188 -22.61 18.99 5.10
CA ARG A 188 -23.96 18.52 5.49
C ARG A 188 -23.92 17.25 6.33
N VAL A 189 -22.87 16.45 6.19
CA VAL A 189 -22.82 15.12 6.84
C VAL A 189 -21.94 15.08 8.08
N THR A 190 -21.04 16.06 8.28
CA THR A 190 -20.19 16.13 9.45
C THR A 190 -19.79 17.56 9.80
N ASP A 191 -19.68 17.83 11.10
CA ASP A 191 -19.16 19.10 11.63
C ASP A 191 -17.62 19.13 11.65
N LYS A 192 -16.97 18.00 11.39
CA LYS A 192 -15.50 17.84 11.45
C LYS A 192 -14.97 17.17 10.17
N PRO A 193 -15.12 17.80 9.00
CA PRO A 193 -14.53 17.26 7.78
C PRO A 193 -13.00 17.35 7.86
N VAL A 194 -12.32 16.39 7.24
CA VAL A 194 -10.87 16.42 7.02
C VAL A 194 -10.62 16.95 5.61
N TRP A 195 -9.76 17.99 5.49
CA TRP A 195 -9.43 18.64 4.22
C TRP A 195 -8.04 18.27 3.71
#